data_fa461f78207c938d60feac1e50331402
#
_entry.id   fa461f78207c938d60feac1e50331402
#
_cell.length_a   1.000
_cell.length_b   1.000
_cell.length_c   1.000
_cell.angle_alpha   90.00
_cell.angle_beta   90.00
_cell.angle_gamma   90.00
#
_symmetry.space_group_name_H-M   'P 1'
#
loop_
_entity.id
_entity.type
_entity.pdbx_description
1 polymer ?
#
loop_
_entity_poly.entity_id
_entity_poly.type
_entity_poly.pdbx_seq_one_letter_code
_entity_poly.pdbx_strand_id
1 'polypeptide(L)'
;SDKPAIHWGHKLEAVVADEYAERTGQLVTVDDTHYQAEVAPWMVGNVDRMVGEHKVLECKTASGFAAKKAGFGPGNVYDERGNLITACDEVPESYLLQCQHYMLVTGRQESDLAVLIDGRDYRIYTIPRNEDLIAAMVEAATNFWFDCVIADLPPEGAAQLEAVDQDATAEVVEADSEVISLIIERKELSEAITELESQKKEVDGQIQSFMGSAQVLSRNGATMATWKPVTTNRFDSTAFKKADPATYAAYTKPSTSRTFRVN
;
A
#
# COMPACT_ATOMS: atom_id res chain seq x y z
N SER A 1 -10.29 -18.58 -12.09
CA SER A 1 -11.72 -18.30 -12.25
C SER A 1 -11.89 -16.80 -12.42
N ASP A 2 -12.26 -16.39 -13.61
CA ASP A 2 -12.43 -14.98 -13.94
C ASP A 2 -13.65 -14.43 -13.20
N LYS A 3 -13.41 -13.72 -12.11
CA LYS A 3 -14.48 -12.97 -11.44
C LYS A 3 -15.02 -11.95 -12.44
N PRO A 4 -16.34 -11.86 -12.70
CA PRO A 4 -16.90 -10.98 -13.71
C PRO A 4 -16.45 -9.51 -13.57
N ALA A 5 -16.27 -9.01 -12.34
CA ALA A 5 -15.80 -7.66 -12.09
C ALA A 5 -14.38 -7.41 -12.62
N ILE A 6 -13.46 -8.37 -12.48
CA ILE A 6 -12.09 -8.26 -13.00
C ILE A 6 -12.10 -8.26 -14.53
N HIS A 7 -12.86 -9.19 -15.13
CA HIS A 7 -12.99 -9.28 -16.59
C HIS A 7 -13.48 -7.95 -17.19
N TRP A 8 -14.55 -7.39 -16.64
CA TRP A 8 -15.10 -6.12 -17.13
C TRP A 8 -14.19 -4.93 -16.81
N GLY A 9 -13.46 -4.96 -15.67
CA GLY A 9 -12.45 -3.96 -15.35
C GLY A 9 -11.42 -3.83 -16.47
N HIS A 10 -10.77 -4.92 -16.85
CA HIS A 10 -9.81 -4.93 -17.97
C HIS A 10 -10.41 -4.52 -19.32
N LYS A 11 -11.66 -4.93 -19.60
CA LYS A 11 -12.32 -4.56 -20.86
C LYS A 11 -12.65 -3.07 -20.96
N LEU A 12 -13.02 -2.45 -19.85
CA LEU A 12 -13.45 -1.05 -19.80
C LEU A 12 -12.30 -0.08 -19.54
N GLU A 13 -11.12 -0.56 -19.12
CA GLU A 13 -9.95 0.26 -18.87
C GLU A 13 -9.59 1.16 -20.07
N ALA A 14 -9.53 0.59 -21.29
CA ALA A 14 -9.26 1.37 -22.49
C ALA A 14 -10.36 2.42 -22.75
N VAL A 15 -11.64 2.08 -22.52
CA VAL A 15 -12.76 3.01 -22.67
C VAL A 15 -12.66 4.18 -21.68
N VAL A 16 -12.26 3.89 -20.44
CA VAL A 16 -12.05 4.93 -19.41
C VAL A 16 -10.88 5.84 -19.79
N ALA A 17 -9.80 5.28 -20.34
CA ALA A 17 -8.63 6.05 -20.79
C ALA A 17 -8.95 6.92 -22.02
N ASP A 18 -9.72 6.42 -22.99
CA ASP A 18 -10.15 7.15 -24.17
C ASP A 18 -11.04 8.35 -23.79
N GLU A 19 -12.01 8.14 -22.89
CA GLU A 19 -12.87 9.21 -22.37
C GLU A 19 -12.07 10.28 -21.61
N TYR A 20 -11.02 9.86 -20.86
CA TYR A 20 -10.11 10.81 -20.22
C TYR A 20 -9.41 11.69 -21.26
N ALA A 21 -8.87 11.10 -22.33
CA ALA A 21 -8.19 11.83 -23.39
C ALA A 21 -9.14 12.82 -24.10
N GLU A 22 -10.38 12.41 -24.37
CA GLU A 22 -11.40 13.26 -25.00
C GLU A 22 -11.76 14.46 -24.13
N ARG A 23 -11.96 14.25 -22.81
CA ARG A 23 -12.36 15.32 -21.87
C ARG A 23 -11.25 16.31 -21.58
N THR A 24 -10.03 15.82 -21.46
CA THR A 24 -8.89 16.65 -21.04
C THR A 24 -8.06 17.19 -22.21
N GLY A 25 -8.20 16.61 -23.39
CA GLY A 25 -7.36 16.92 -24.55
C GLY A 25 -5.89 16.52 -24.38
N GLN A 26 -5.57 15.72 -23.35
CA GLN A 26 -4.20 15.31 -23.06
C GLN A 26 -3.81 14.05 -23.83
N LEU A 27 -2.53 13.93 -24.16
CA LEU A 27 -1.98 12.75 -24.80
C LEU A 27 -1.87 11.60 -23.79
N VAL A 28 -2.65 10.55 -24.01
CA VAL A 28 -2.65 9.32 -23.21
C VAL A 28 -1.96 8.21 -23.99
N THR A 29 -1.01 7.52 -23.35
CA THR A 29 -0.27 6.41 -23.98
C THR A 29 -0.30 5.17 -23.10
N VAL A 30 -0.37 4.00 -23.73
CA VAL A 30 -0.14 2.71 -23.09
C VAL A 30 1.33 2.61 -22.71
N ASP A 31 1.61 2.09 -21.53
CA ASP A 31 2.97 1.85 -21.08
C ASP A 31 3.06 0.43 -20.47
N ASP A 32 3.78 -0.44 -21.14
CA ASP A 32 4.01 -1.82 -20.73
C ASP A 32 5.27 -1.96 -19.85
N THR A 33 5.85 -0.84 -19.40
CA THR A 33 7.06 -0.84 -18.58
C THR A 33 6.77 -1.41 -17.19
N HIS A 34 7.62 -2.31 -16.76
CA HIS A 34 7.64 -2.78 -15.38
C HIS A 34 8.53 -1.87 -14.55
N TYR A 35 7.90 -1.01 -13.76
CA TYR A 35 8.60 -0.02 -12.93
C TYR A 35 9.05 -0.61 -11.61
N GLN A 36 10.14 -0.06 -11.08
CA GLN A 36 10.73 -0.47 -9.82
C GLN A 36 11.22 0.77 -9.06
N ALA A 37 10.92 0.86 -7.76
CA ALA A 37 11.38 1.98 -6.96
C ALA A 37 12.89 1.89 -6.71
N GLU A 38 13.62 3.00 -6.92
CA GLU A 38 15.06 3.06 -6.66
C GLU A 38 15.42 2.79 -5.19
N VAL A 39 14.62 3.32 -4.26
CA VAL A 39 14.85 3.20 -2.81
C VAL A 39 14.42 1.86 -2.23
N ALA A 40 13.57 1.12 -2.92
CA ALA A 40 13.00 -0.15 -2.48
C ALA A 40 12.73 -1.05 -3.68
N PRO A 41 13.73 -1.78 -4.20
CA PRO A 41 13.63 -2.55 -5.45
C PRO A 41 12.56 -3.64 -5.48
N TRP A 42 12.05 -4.06 -4.34
CA TRP A 42 10.91 -4.98 -4.22
C TRP A 42 9.55 -4.30 -4.41
N MET A 43 9.51 -2.97 -4.36
CA MET A 43 8.31 -2.20 -4.69
C MET A 43 8.27 -1.99 -6.20
N VAL A 44 7.38 -2.72 -6.85
CA VAL A 44 7.24 -2.74 -8.32
C VAL A 44 5.82 -2.34 -8.72
N GLY A 45 5.64 -1.89 -9.95
CA GLY A 45 4.31 -1.53 -10.44
C GLY A 45 4.25 -1.45 -11.95
N ASN A 46 3.05 -1.73 -12.47
CA ASN A 46 2.65 -1.45 -13.83
C ASN A 46 1.54 -0.42 -13.78
N VAL A 47 1.63 0.60 -14.58
CA VAL A 47 0.63 1.67 -14.64
C VAL A 47 -0.36 1.41 -15.77
N ASP A 48 -1.61 1.84 -15.64
CA ASP A 48 -2.59 1.64 -16.69
C ASP A 48 -2.23 2.48 -17.92
N ARG A 49 -1.90 3.77 -17.73
CA ARG A 49 -1.53 4.71 -18.80
C ARG A 49 -0.55 5.76 -18.30
N MET A 50 0.14 6.36 -19.26
CA MET A 50 0.90 7.59 -19.05
C MET A 50 0.19 8.77 -19.70
N VAL A 51 0.27 9.96 -19.07
CA VAL A 51 -0.29 11.20 -19.60
C VAL A 51 0.85 12.20 -19.79
N GLY A 52 1.22 12.40 -21.04
CA GLY A 52 2.39 13.19 -21.39
C GLY A 52 3.64 12.70 -20.69
N GLU A 53 4.49 13.64 -20.24
CA GLU A 53 5.76 13.32 -19.57
C GLU A 53 5.68 13.37 -18.03
N HIS A 54 4.54 13.79 -17.45
CA HIS A 54 4.51 14.22 -16.06
C HIS A 54 3.55 13.44 -15.17
N LYS A 55 2.57 12.74 -15.74
CA LYS A 55 1.51 12.10 -14.98
C LYS A 55 1.37 10.62 -15.26
N VAL A 56 0.82 9.93 -14.26
CA VAL A 56 0.25 8.59 -14.39
C VAL A 56 -1.26 8.71 -14.44
N LEU A 57 -1.94 7.87 -15.20
CA LEU A 57 -3.38 7.73 -15.19
C LEU A 57 -3.76 6.32 -14.72
N GLU A 58 -4.55 6.27 -13.67
CA GLU A 58 -5.21 5.06 -13.18
C GLU A 58 -6.66 5.05 -13.60
N CYS A 59 -7.12 3.93 -14.17
CA CYS A 59 -8.45 3.76 -14.73
C CYS A 59 -9.28 2.80 -13.87
N LYS A 60 -10.46 3.24 -13.42
CA LYS A 60 -11.35 2.43 -12.56
C LYS A 60 -12.77 2.36 -13.08
N THR A 61 -13.44 1.27 -12.74
CA THR A 61 -14.90 1.14 -12.85
C THR A 61 -15.48 0.78 -11.49
N ALA A 62 -16.60 1.38 -11.13
CA ALA A 62 -17.27 1.12 -9.85
C ALA A 62 -18.78 1.09 -10.01
N SER A 63 -19.48 0.33 -9.17
CA SER A 63 -20.93 0.51 -9.02
C SER A 63 -21.20 1.73 -8.13
N GLY A 64 -22.35 2.39 -8.33
CA GLY A 64 -22.73 3.56 -7.53
C GLY A 64 -22.80 3.27 -6.03
N PHE A 65 -23.21 2.05 -5.66
CA PHE A 65 -23.19 1.62 -4.25
C PHE A 65 -21.76 1.53 -3.71
N ALA A 66 -20.85 0.92 -4.47
CA ALA A 66 -19.45 0.79 -4.08
C ALA A 66 -18.75 2.16 -4.02
N ALA A 67 -18.98 3.01 -5.01
CA ALA A 67 -18.41 4.36 -5.07
C ALA A 67 -18.85 5.23 -3.87
N LYS A 68 -20.14 5.21 -3.53
CA LYS A 68 -20.68 5.93 -2.38
C LYS A 68 -20.09 5.41 -1.05
N LYS A 69 -20.01 4.10 -0.90
CA LYS A 69 -19.46 3.46 0.30
C LYS A 69 -17.96 3.73 0.45
N ALA A 70 -17.23 3.77 -0.66
CA ALA A 70 -15.79 3.98 -0.70
C ALA A 70 -15.38 5.45 -0.43
N GLY A 71 -16.29 6.41 -0.61
CA GLY A 71 -16.04 7.82 -0.31
C GLY A 71 -15.40 8.60 -1.47
N PHE A 72 -15.80 8.34 -2.71
CA PHE A 72 -15.42 9.20 -3.83
C PHE A 72 -16.06 10.57 -3.72
N GLY A 73 -15.26 11.62 -3.78
CA GLY A 73 -15.69 13.00 -3.87
C GLY A 73 -16.33 13.37 -5.23
N PRO A 74 -16.65 14.67 -5.44
CA PRO A 74 -17.35 15.11 -6.65
C PRO A 74 -16.53 14.98 -7.94
N GLY A 75 -15.21 14.90 -7.84
CA GLY A 75 -14.29 14.94 -8.99
C GLY A 75 -13.90 16.34 -9.40
N ASN A 76 -12.97 16.43 -10.35
CA ASN A 76 -12.48 17.67 -10.93
C ASN A 76 -13.59 18.43 -11.66
N VAL A 77 -13.51 19.75 -11.63
CA VAL A 77 -14.42 20.65 -12.36
C VAL A 77 -13.67 21.28 -13.53
N TYR A 78 -14.25 21.19 -14.73
CA TYR A 78 -13.69 21.74 -15.98
C TYR A 78 -14.61 22.81 -16.55
N ASP A 79 -14.03 23.77 -17.30
CA ASP A 79 -14.79 24.76 -18.07
C ASP A 79 -15.30 24.15 -19.40
N GLU A 80 -16.08 24.94 -20.14
CA GLU A 80 -16.63 24.53 -21.47
C GLU A 80 -15.55 24.22 -22.53
N ARG A 81 -14.30 24.61 -22.28
CA ARG A 81 -13.14 24.38 -23.15
C ARG A 81 -12.29 23.20 -22.69
N GLY A 82 -12.67 22.52 -21.60
CA GLY A 82 -11.92 21.43 -21.02
C GLY A 82 -10.75 21.84 -20.12
N ASN A 83 -10.63 23.12 -19.74
CA ASN A 83 -9.61 23.54 -18.81
C ASN A 83 -10.02 23.25 -17.37
N LEU A 84 -9.11 22.72 -16.58
CA LEU A 84 -9.33 22.44 -15.16
C LEU A 84 -9.56 23.73 -14.37
N ILE A 85 -10.74 23.88 -13.76
CA ILE A 85 -11.08 25.01 -12.87
C ILE A 85 -10.75 24.65 -11.41
N THR A 86 -11.14 23.45 -10.98
CA THR A 86 -10.94 22.99 -9.61
C THR A 86 -10.54 21.53 -9.61
N ALA A 87 -9.38 21.24 -9.02
CA ALA A 87 -8.94 19.87 -8.79
C ALA A 87 -9.62 19.29 -7.55
N CYS A 88 -9.88 17.99 -7.57
CA CYS A 88 -10.39 17.21 -6.46
C CYS A 88 -9.47 16.01 -6.25
N ASP A 89 -9.07 15.77 -5.02
CA ASP A 89 -8.26 14.62 -4.59
C ASP A 89 -9.01 13.72 -3.58
N GLU A 90 -10.31 13.95 -3.39
CA GLU A 90 -11.15 13.16 -2.50
C GLU A 90 -11.46 11.80 -3.12
N VAL A 91 -10.54 10.86 -2.92
CA VAL A 91 -10.62 9.48 -3.40
C VAL A 91 -10.53 8.49 -2.24
N PRO A 92 -11.01 7.25 -2.40
CA PRO A 92 -10.80 6.19 -1.42
C PRO A 92 -9.31 6.01 -1.09
N GLU A 93 -9.00 5.80 0.18
CA GLU A 93 -7.62 5.67 0.69
C GLU A 93 -6.81 4.64 -0.09
N SER A 94 -7.41 3.49 -0.45
CA SER A 94 -6.74 2.46 -1.23
C SER A 94 -6.29 2.93 -2.61
N TYR A 95 -7.06 3.79 -3.26
CA TYR A 95 -6.69 4.37 -4.56
C TYR A 95 -5.70 5.53 -4.41
N LEU A 96 -5.83 6.31 -3.33
CA LEU A 96 -4.80 7.30 -2.99
C LEU A 96 -3.43 6.63 -2.83
N LEU A 97 -3.35 5.56 -2.04
CA LEU A 97 -2.11 4.81 -1.83
C LEU A 97 -1.60 4.18 -3.14
N GLN A 98 -2.48 3.66 -3.99
CA GLN A 98 -2.11 3.12 -5.30
C GLN A 98 -1.49 4.20 -6.21
N CYS A 99 -2.10 5.39 -6.28
CA CYS A 99 -1.57 6.52 -7.05
C CYS A 99 -0.22 7.00 -6.51
N GLN A 100 -0.05 7.10 -5.18
CA GLN A 100 1.22 7.45 -4.57
C GLN A 100 2.30 6.40 -4.85
N HIS A 101 1.95 5.11 -4.82
CA HIS A 101 2.85 4.03 -5.17
C HIS A 101 3.30 4.13 -6.63
N TYR A 102 2.39 4.41 -7.56
CA TYR A 102 2.76 4.59 -8.96
C TYR A 102 3.66 5.81 -9.19
N MET A 103 3.40 6.90 -8.49
CA MET A 103 4.29 8.07 -8.52
C MET A 103 5.67 7.75 -7.91
N LEU A 104 5.74 6.89 -6.89
CA LEU A 104 7.02 6.43 -6.34
C LEU A 104 7.83 5.65 -7.39
N VAL A 105 7.24 4.63 -8.01
CA VAL A 105 7.98 3.73 -8.92
C VAL A 105 8.29 4.38 -10.26
N THR A 106 7.48 5.33 -10.73
CA THR A 106 7.68 6.03 -12.01
C THR A 106 8.46 7.34 -11.89
N GLY A 107 8.64 7.87 -10.67
CA GLY A 107 9.22 9.20 -10.42
C GLY A 107 8.31 10.37 -10.81
N ARG A 108 7.05 10.13 -11.16
CA ARG A 108 6.10 11.18 -11.59
C ARG A 108 5.64 12.01 -10.40
N GLN A 109 5.21 13.25 -10.68
CA GLN A 109 4.84 14.24 -9.66
C GLN A 109 3.33 14.35 -9.45
N GLU A 110 2.56 13.77 -10.35
CA GLU A 110 1.10 13.82 -10.33
C GLU A 110 0.52 12.52 -10.88
N SER A 111 -0.63 12.12 -10.35
CA SER A 111 -1.42 11.01 -10.87
C SER A 111 -2.86 11.45 -11.01
N ASP A 112 -3.45 11.17 -12.16
CA ASP A 112 -4.90 11.30 -12.30
C ASP A 112 -5.55 9.93 -12.12
N LEU A 113 -6.69 9.92 -11.41
CA LEU A 113 -7.57 8.77 -11.26
C LEU A 113 -8.86 9.06 -12.04
N ALA A 114 -9.13 8.27 -13.06
CA ALA A 114 -10.37 8.32 -13.82
C ALA A 114 -11.28 7.15 -13.44
N VAL A 115 -12.54 7.42 -13.09
CA VAL A 115 -13.48 6.39 -12.70
C VAL A 115 -14.81 6.51 -13.43
N LEU A 116 -15.28 5.39 -14.01
CA LEU A 116 -16.61 5.25 -14.58
C LEU A 116 -17.53 4.55 -13.56
N ILE A 117 -18.52 5.29 -13.03
CA ILE A 117 -19.44 4.82 -12.01
C ILE A 117 -20.78 4.46 -12.67
N ASP A 118 -21.29 3.26 -12.44
CA ASP A 118 -22.54 2.73 -13.03
C ASP A 118 -22.60 2.85 -14.56
N GLY A 119 -21.45 2.93 -15.23
CA GLY A 119 -21.38 3.07 -16.69
C GLY A 119 -21.89 4.40 -17.25
N ARG A 120 -22.06 5.44 -16.43
CA ARG A 120 -22.64 6.73 -16.83
C ARG A 120 -22.10 7.97 -16.13
N ASP A 121 -21.61 7.85 -14.90
CA ASP A 121 -21.03 8.96 -14.13
C ASP A 121 -19.50 8.83 -14.21
N TYR A 122 -18.89 9.71 -14.98
CA TYR A 122 -17.45 9.72 -15.21
C TYR A 122 -16.82 10.85 -14.44
N ARG A 123 -15.88 10.52 -13.57
CA ARG A 123 -15.16 11.47 -12.74
C ARG A 123 -13.66 11.34 -12.90
N ILE A 124 -12.96 12.46 -12.81
CA ILE A 124 -11.50 12.54 -12.81
C ILE A 124 -11.07 13.18 -11.49
N TYR A 125 -10.00 12.71 -10.92
CA TYR A 125 -9.37 13.24 -9.70
C TYR A 125 -7.91 13.48 -9.99
N THR A 126 -7.36 14.60 -9.51
CA THR A 126 -5.95 14.93 -9.66
C THR A 126 -5.26 14.85 -8.31
N ILE A 127 -4.35 13.92 -8.18
CA ILE A 127 -3.68 13.54 -6.95
C ILE A 127 -2.22 13.99 -7.03
N PRO A 128 -1.81 15.00 -6.26
CA PRO A 128 -0.42 15.42 -6.22
C PRO A 128 0.44 14.39 -5.47
N ARG A 129 1.70 14.32 -5.83
CA ARG A 129 2.69 13.51 -5.12
C ARG A 129 2.87 14.03 -3.70
N ASN A 130 2.84 13.12 -2.73
CA ASN A 130 3.01 13.41 -1.32
C ASN A 130 4.21 12.63 -0.77
N GLU A 131 5.33 13.32 -0.59
CA GLU A 131 6.59 12.70 -0.16
C GLU A 131 6.51 12.14 1.27
N ASP A 132 5.76 12.78 2.18
CA ASP A 132 5.59 12.28 3.55
C ASP A 132 4.80 10.95 3.55
N LEU A 133 3.74 10.87 2.73
CA LEU A 133 2.95 9.66 2.58
C LEU A 133 3.77 8.55 1.89
N ILE A 134 4.51 8.89 0.84
CA ILE A 134 5.39 7.95 0.15
C ILE A 134 6.46 7.41 1.10
N ALA A 135 7.08 8.25 1.91
CA ALA A 135 8.07 7.82 2.89
C ALA A 135 7.47 6.83 3.91
N ALA A 136 6.27 7.11 4.42
CA ALA A 136 5.56 6.21 5.31
C ALA A 136 5.20 4.86 4.64
N MET A 137 4.80 4.91 3.35
CA MET A 137 4.53 3.70 2.56
C MET A 137 5.80 2.85 2.37
N VAL A 138 6.92 3.48 2.04
CA VAL A 138 8.22 2.81 1.88
C VAL A 138 8.64 2.17 3.19
N GLU A 139 8.52 2.87 4.31
CA GLU A 139 8.82 2.32 5.65
C GLU A 139 7.94 1.10 5.96
N ALA A 140 6.63 1.22 5.79
CA ALA A 140 5.70 0.12 6.05
C ALA A 140 5.96 -1.08 5.14
N ALA A 141 6.20 -0.85 3.83
CA ALA A 141 6.50 -1.90 2.87
C ALA A 141 7.86 -2.56 3.15
N THR A 142 8.86 -1.79 3.60
CA THR A 142 10.17 -2.31 3.99
C THR A 142 10.05 -3.22 5.20
N ASN A 143 9.35 -2.79 6.24
CA ASN A 143 9.12 -3.62 7.42
C ASN A 143 8.37 -4.91 7.04
N PHE A 144 7.31 -4.80 6.24
CA PHE A 144 6.58 -5.97 5.75
C PHE A 144 7.47 -6.91 4.92
N TRP A 145 8.32 -6.35 4.04
CA TRP A 145 9.19 -7.14 3.20
C TRP A 145 10.20 -7.95 4.01
N PHE A 146 10.89 -7.33 4.95
CA PHE A 146 11.91 -7.99 5.74
C PHE A 146 11.32 -8.86 6.86
N ASP A 147 10.31 -8.35 7.57
CA ASP A 147 9.76 -9.03 8.74
C ASP A 147 8.79 -10.16 8.38
N CYS A 148 8.17 -10.08 7.19
CA CYS A 148 7.16 -11.04 6.78
C CYS A 148 7.58 -11.84 5.55
N VAL A 149 8.02 -11.17 4.47
CA VAL A 149 8.30 -11.87 3.20
C VAL A 149 9.64 -12.60 3.26
N ILE A 150 10.71 -11.89 3.63
CA ILE A 150 12.06 -12.50 3.71
C ILE A 150 12.15 -13.46 4.90
N ALA A 151 11.54 -13.10 6.04
CA ALA A 151 11.51 -13.96 7.22
C ALA A 151 10.52 -15.14 7.11
N ASP A 152 9.70 -15.18 6.04
CA ASP A 152 8.62 -16.16 5.83
C ASP A 152 7.65 -16.24 7.04
N LEU A 153 7.33 -15.07 7.60
CA LEU A 153 6.45 -14.91 8.76
C LEU A 153 5.23 -14.07 8.37
N PRO A 154 4.00 -14.62 8.47
CA PRO A 154 2.82 -13.81 8.20
C PRO A 154 2.71 -12.68 9.24
N PRO A 155 2.25 -11.47 8.84
CA PRO A 155 2.06 -10.36 9.75
C PRO A 155 1.04 -10.70 10.84
N GLU A 156 1.25 -10.18 12.06
CA GLU A 156 0.32 -10.38 13.17
C GLU A 156 -1.07 -9.84 12.80
N GLY A 157 -2.09 -10.69 12.95
CA GLY A 157 -3.49 -10.34 12.66
C GLY A 157 -3.88 -10.42 11.18
N ALA A 158 -3.01 -10.87 10.29
CA ALA A 158 -3.40 -11.18 8.93
C ALA A 158 -4.43 -12.33 8.93
N ALA A 159 -5.59 -12.08 8.32
CA ALA A 159 -6.53 -13.15 8.01
C ALA A 159 -5.83 -14.08 7.01
N GLN A 160 -5.50 -15.28 7.46
CA GLN A 160 -4.74 -16.22 6.64
C GLN A 160 -5.59 -16.66 5.46
N LEU A 161 -5.00 -16.49 4.28
CA LEU A 161 -5.53 -17.08 3.06
C LEU A 161 -5.55 -18.63 3.22
N GLU A 162 -6.72 -19.18 3.04
CA GLU A 162 -6.99 -20.62 3.09
C GLU A 162 -6.10 -21.35 2.08
N ALA A 163 -5.17 -22.12 2.54
CA ALA A 163 -4.70 -23.36 1.93
C ALA A 163 -3.69 -24.07 2.84
N VAL A 164 -4.06 -24.29 4.11
CA VAL A 164 -3.40 -25.34 4.87
C VAL A 164 -4.26 -26.57 4.71
N ASP A 165 -3.73 -27.59 4.05
CA ASP A 165 -4.31 -28.91 4.04
C ASP A 165 -4.50 -29.36 5.51
N GLN A 166 -5.76 -29.35 5.97
CA GLN A 166 -6.11 -29.67 7.36
C GLN A 166 -5.89 -31.17 7.68
N ASP A 167 -5.66 -31.99 6.64
CA ASP A 167 -5.41 -33.42 6.75
C ASP A 167 -3.90 -33.78 6.73
N ALA A 168 -3.00 -32.79 6.69
CA ALA A 168 -1.57 -33.08 6.78
C ALA A 168 -1.24 -33.67 8.16
N THR A 169 -1.00 -34.96 8.19
CA THR A 169 -0.42 -35.66 9.35
C THR A 169 0.94 -35.01 9.66
N ALA A 170 1.23 -34.84 10.95
CA ALA A 170 2.51 -34.29 11.39
C ALA A 170 3.63 -35.26 10.99
N GLU A 171 4.18 -35.09 9.77
CA GLU A 171 5.37 -35.80 9.35
C GLU A 171 6.60 -35.12 9.96
N VAL A 172 7.45 -35.96 10.54
CA VAL A 172 8.77 -35.53 11.02
C VAL A 172 9.76 -35.81 9.88
N VAL A 173 10.41 -34.73 9.42
CA VAL A 173 11.47 -34.85 8.42
C VAL A 173 12.81 -34.65 9.12
N GLU A 174 13.71 -35.61 8.96
CA GLU A 174 15.08 -35.48 9.47
C GLU A 174 15.87 -34.46 8.62
N ALA A 175 16.46 -33.49 9.29
CA ALA A 175 17.27 -32.47 8.62
C ALA A 175 18.61 -33.06 8.21
N ASP A 176 18.99 -32.86 6.95
CA ASP A 176 20.35 -33.14 6.48
C ASP A 176 21.33 -32.02 6.89
N SER A 177 22.60 -32.20 6.58
CA SER A 177 23.67 -31.24 6.95
C SER A 177 23.53 -29.88 6.29
N GLU A 178 22.90 -29.81 5.11
CA GLU A 178 22.67 -28.57 4.37
C GLU A 178 21.57 -27.75 5.06
N VAL A 179 20.46 -28.38 5.44
CA VAL A 179 19.36 -27.72 6.18
C VAL A 179 19.81 -27.28 7.56
N ILE A 180 20.66 -28.09 8.24
CA ILE A 180 21.23 -27.69 9.54
C ILE A 180 22.09 -26.42 9.39
N SER A 181 22.90 -26.32 8.32
CA SER A 181 23.69 -25.13 8.05
C SER A 181 22.84 -23.89 7.80
N LEU A 182 21.73 -24.02 7.06
CA LEU A 182 20.77 -22.93 6.82
C LEU A 182 20.09 -22.47 8.12
N ILE A 183 19.76 -23.39 9.03
CA ILE A 183 19.20 -23.07 10.35
C ILE A 183 20.19 -22.25 11.18
N ILE A 184 21.47 -22.62 11.17
CA ILE A 184 22.54 -21.90 11.89
C ILE A 184 22.69 -20.50 11.28
N GLU A 185 22.84 -20.40 9.96
CA GLU A 185 22.96 -19.12 9.26
C GLU A 185 21.76 -18.19 9.56
N ARG A 186 20.54 -18.72 9.50
CA ARG A 186 19.33 -17.95 9.86
C ARG A 186 19.39 -17.42 11.29
N LYS A 187 19.88 -18.22 12.25
CA LYS A 187 20.00 -17.81 13.65
C LYS A 187 21.02 -16.69 13.81
N GLU A 188 22.17 -16.80 13.18
CA GLU A 188 23.20 -15.75 13.17
C GLU A 188 22.67 -14.44 12.55
N LEU A 189 21.94 -14.52 11.44
CA LEU A 189 21.28 -13.36 10.82
C LEU A 189 20.25 -12.72 11.74
N SER A 190 19.45 -13.51 12.46
CA SER A 190 18.45 -13.00 13.39
C SER A 190 19.10 -12.29 14.59
N GLU A 191 20.21 -12.80 15.08
CA GLU A 191 20.98 -12.15 16.15
C GLU A 191 21.62 -10.84 15.67
N ALA A 192 22.16 -10.83 14.44
CA ALA A 192 22.71 -9.62 13.83
C ALA A 192 21.66 -8.52 13.61
N ILE A 193 20.46 -8.90 13.14
CA ILE A 193 19.33 -7.97 12.99
C ILE A 193 18.95 -7.36 14.34
N THR A 194 18.82 -8.18 15.40
CA THR A 194 18.46 -7.71 16.73
C THR A 194 19.49 -6.72 17.28
N GLU A 195 20.77 -6.99 17.04
CA GLU A 195 21.85 -6.09 17.47
C GLU A 195 21.83 -4.76 16.70
N LEU A 196 21.61 -4.80 15.37
CA LEU A 196 21.51 -3.60 14.54
C LEU A 196 20.27 -2.77 14.88
N GLU A 197 19.14 -3.39 15.18
CA GLU A 197 17.93 -2.70 15.65
C GLU A 197 18.16 -2.01 16.99
N SER A 198 18.89 -2.66 17.90
CA SER A 198 19.27 -2.06 19.17
C SER A 198 20.16 -0.82 18.98
N GLN A 199 21.14 -0.92 18.09
CA GLN A 199 22.04 0.20 17.74
C GLN A 199 21.26 1.35 17.08
N LYS A 200 20.38 1.01 16.13
CA LYS A 200 19.48 2.01 15.49
C LYS A 200 18.64 2.74 16.52
N LYS A 201 18.01 2.00 17.45
CA LYS A 201 17.19 2.59 18.51
C LYS A 201 17.99 3.52 19.43
N GLU A 202 19.26 3.21 19.71
CA GLU A 202 20.13 4.09 20.47
C GLU A 202 20.42 5.39 19.72
N VAL A 203 20.74 5.30 18.41
CA VAL A 203 20.95 6.47 17.55
C VAL A 203 19.67 7.31 17.44
N ASP A 204 18.51 6.67 17.23
CA ASP A 204 17.21 7.37 17.20
C ASP A 204 16.96 8.11 18.53
N GLY A 205 17.27 7.48 19.66
CA GLY A 205 17.17 8.11 20.98
C GLY A 205 18.07 9.33 21.16
N GLN A 206 19.30 9.30 20.61
CA GLN A 206 20.21 10.45 20.62
C GLN A 206 19.67 11.60 19.76
N ILE A 207 19.13 11.32 18.58
CA ILE A 207 18.49 12.32 17.69
C ILE A 207 17.27 12.93 18.38
N GLN A 208 16.40 12.10 18.98
CA GLN A 208 15.20 12.57 19.70
C GLN A 208 15.61 13.43 20.93
N SER A 209 16.64 13.05 21.64
CA SER A 209 17.18 13.85 22.76
C SER A 209 17.70 15.20 22.30
N PHE A 210 18.35 15.27 21.13
CA PHE A 210 18.79 16.53 20.53
C PHE A 210 17.59 17.38 20.11
N MET A 211 16.54 16.79 19.55
CA MET A 211 15.33 17.50 19.14
C MET A 211 14.54 18.08 20.32
N GLY A 212 14.58 17.46 21.49
CA GLY A 212 13.84 17.91 22.67
C GLY A 212 12.34 17.97 22.41
N SER A 213 11.73 19.16 22.44
CA SER A 213 10.32 19.39 22.15
C SER A 213 10.06 19.74 20.68
N ALA A 214 11.09 19.85 19.86
CA ALA A 214 10.94 20.21 18.44
C ALA A 214 10.35 19.03 17.65
N GLN A 215 9.44 19.35 16.74
CA GLN A 215 8.78 18.35 15.88
C GLN A 215 9.48 18.13 14.54
N VAL A 216 10.38 19.02 14.15
CA VAL A 216 11.11 19.00 12.87
C VAL A 216 12.57 19.33 13.12
N LEU A 217 13.46 18.48 12.64
CA LEU A 217 14.90 18.73 12.55
C LEU A 217 15.24 19.12 11.12
N SER A 218 15.88 20.27 10.93
CA SER A 218 16.24 20.73 9.60
C SER A 218 17.70 21.21 9.53
N ARG A 219 18.28 21.18 8.31
CA ARG A 219 19.60 21.73 8.01
C ARG A 219 19.52 22.46 6.66
N ASN A 220 19.89 23.74 6.63
CA ASN A 220 19.86 24.57 5.42
C ASN A 220 18.49 24.61 4.72
N GLY A 221 17.39 24.58 5.49
CA GLY A 221 16.03 24.56 4.96
C GLY A 221 15.50 23.18 4.54
N ALA A 222 16.35 22.15 4.53
CA ALA A 222 15.92 20.77 4.25
C ALA A 222 15.54 20.07 5.55
N THR A 223 14.40 19.36 5.56
CA THR A 223 13.97 18.52 6.67
C THR A 223 14.84 17.26 6.72
N MET A 224 15.47 17.02 7.88
CA MET A 224 16.31 15.85 8.14
C MET A 224 15.58 14.75 8.92
N ALA A 225 14.72 15.16 9.88
CA ALA A 225 13.90 14.24 10.66
C ALA A 225 12.64 14.93 11.17
N THR A 226 11.60 14.14 11.40
CA THR A 226 10.37 14.59 12.06
C THR A 226 10.04 13.69 13.23
N TRP A 227 9.62 14.31 14.35
CA TRP A 227 9.17 13.60 15.54
C TRP A 227 7.93 14.29 16.09
N LYS A 228 6.79 13.97 15.45
CA LYS A 228 5.49 14.59 15.71
C LYS A 228 4.60 13.67 16.55
N PRO A 229 3.80 14.18 17.49
CA PRO A 229 2.79 13.36 18.14
C PRO A 229 1.74 12.93 17.12
N VAL A 230 1.47 11.62 17.08
CA VAL A 230 0.40 11.04 16.24
C VAL A 230 -0.65 10.43 17.17
N THR A 231 -1.89 10.83 17.04
CA THR A 231 -3.01 10.23 17.75
C THR A 231 -3.71 9.25 16.82
N THR A 232 -3.67 7.96 17.17
CA THR A 232 -4.40 6.91 16.44
C THR A 232 -5.48 6.31 17.33
N ASN A 233 -6.69 6.18 16.79
CA ASN A 233 -7.76 5.41 17.44
C ASN A 233 -7.62 3.95 17.01
N ARG A 234 -7.27 3.08 17.94
CA ARG A 234 -7.22 1.63 17.69
C ARG A 234 -8.43 0.95 18.31
N PHE A 235 -9.01 0.02 17.56
CA PHE A 235 -10.07 -0.84 18.10
C PHE A 235 -9.47 -1.79 19.14
N ASP A 236 -9.95 -1.70 20.38
CA ASP A 236 -9.56 -2.60 21.45
C ASP A 236 -10.41 -3.88 21.37
N SER A 237 -9.93 -4.84 20.59
CA SER A 237 -10.60 -6.13 20.41
C SER A 237 -10.70 -6.93 21.71
N THR A 238 -9.76 -6.77 22.64
CA THR A 238 -9.75 -7.45 23.94
C THR A 238 -10.83 -6.89 24.85
N ALA A 239 -10.92 -5.57 24.97
CA ALA A 239 -11.98 -4.92 25.73
C ALA A 239 -13.35 -5.19 25.12
N PHE A 240 -13.48 -5.16 23.77
CA PHE A 240 -14.71 -5.46 23.07
C PHE A 240 -15.17 -6.91 23.27
N LYS A 241 -14.26 -7.88 23.16
CA LYS A 241 -14.55 -9.30 23.45
C LYS A 241 -15.07 -9.51 24.87
N LYS A 242 -14.55 -8.72 25.84
CA LYS A 242 -15.00 -8.79 27.24
C LYS A 242 -16.35 -8.09 27.44
N ALA A 243 -16.60 -6.98 26.75
CA ALA A 243 -17.82 -6.18 26.89
C ALA A 243 -19.01 -6.81 26.17
N ASP A 244 -18.82 -7.38 24.98
CA ASP A 244 -19.87 -8.02 24.18
C ASP A 244 -19.35 -9.28 23.48
N PRO A 245 -19.22 -10.40 24.20
CA PRO A 245 -18.70 -11.67 23.66
C PRO A 245 -19.54 -12.21 22.50
N ALA A 246 -20.85 -11.99 22.51
CA ALA A 246 -21.76 -12.53 21.50
C ALA A 246 -21.53 -11.84 20.14
N THR A 247 -21.48 -10.48 20.15
CA THR A 247 -21.17 -9.74 18.94
C THR A 247 -19.73 -10.02 18.46
N TYR A 248 -18.76 -10.09 19.38
CA TYR A 248 -17.39 -10.46 19.02
C TYR A 248 -17.34 -11.81 18.29
N ALA A 249 -18.00 -12.85 18.82
CA ALA A 249 -18.04 -14.18 18.21
C ALA A 249 -18.73 -14.19 16.84
N ALA A 250 -19.78 -13.40 16.64
CA ALA A 250 -20.50 -13.29 15.38
C ALA A 250 -19.65 -12.70 14.24
N TYR A 251 -18.64 -11.87 14.58
CA TYR A 251 -17.77 -11.19 13.62
C TYR A 251 -16.33 -11.71 13.59
N THR A 252 -16.00 -12.76 14.35
CA THR A 252 -14.71 -13.46 14.30
C THR A 252 -14.84 -14.79 13.57
N LYS A 253 -13.86 -15.08 12.71
CA LYS A 253 -13.75 -16.38 12.04
C LYS A 253 -12.46 -17.05 12.50
N PRO A 254 -12.48 -18.36 12.79
CA PRO A 254 -11.24 -19.09 13.04
C PRO A 254 -10.38 -19.09 11.76
N SER A 255 -9.09 -18.90 11.91
CA SER A 255 -8.13 -19.11 10.83
C SER A 255 -7.00 -20.01 11.32
N THR A 256 -6.48 -20.86 10.43
CA THR A 256 -5.40 -21.80 10.74
C THR A 256 -4.19 -21.46 9.90
N SER A 257 -2.99 -21.40 10.50
CA SER A 257 -1.74 -21.19 9.80
C SER A 257 -0.65 -22.13 10.27
N ARG A 258 0.37 -22.31 9.42
CA ARG A 258 1.62 -22.91 9.85
C ARG A 258 2.59 -21.78 10.25
N THR A 259 3.07 -21.82 11.47
CA THR A 259 4.10 -20.89 11.94
C THR A 259 5.45 -21.60 11.88
N PHE A 260 6.38 -21.05 11.06
CA PHE A 260 7.77 -21.52 11.04
C PHE A 260 8.51 -20.97 12.25
N ARG A 261 9.11 -21.85 13.04
CA ARG A 261 9.96 -21.46 14.17
C ARG A 261 11.24 -22.27 14.13
N VAL A 262 12.36 -21.61 14.33
CA VAL A 262 13.66 -22.22 14.56
C VAL A 262 13.95 -22.15 16.06
N ASN A 263 14.19 -23.31 16.66
CA ASN A 263 14.45 -23.44 18.11
C ASN A 263 15.97 -23.39 18.40
#